data_e0c46474a81d0befd038ee8f94bd8825
#
_entry.id   e0c46474a81d0befd038ee8f94bd8825
#
_cell.length_a   1.000
_cell.length_b   1.000
_cell.length_c   1.000
_cell.angle_alpha   90.00
_cell.angle_beta   90.00
_cell.angle_gamma   90.00
#
_symmetry.space_group_name_H-M   'P 1'
#
loop_
_entity.id
_entity.type
_entity.pdbx_description
1 polymer ?
#
loop_
_entity_poly.entity_id
_entity_poly.type
_entity_poly.pdbx_seq_one_letter_code
_entity_poly.pdbx_strand_id
1 'polypeptide(L)'
;MSGFLAGLECTRCSSYYEGESPRAVCECGATLLARYDLAGIRKAVTPGDIARRPPTMWRYRELLPVRDDASIVTMGEGFTPMIPVPKAAREVGVGELWVKDEGTNPTGTFKARGAAASISRWKELGITRFAQPTVGSGGHAWAAYGARAGVEIHTALPVSCPDLGWKGSLINGAHVYRVDGTVGDVFRLMGEAAARHGWLLAGAGREPYRFEGKKTMGLEIVEQMGWQVPDAILYPTGGGVGIIGMWKGFDELQELGWIGGERPRLVSVQVEGGAIVKAFHEGADECVGARHVDTIAPGIMVVKPFSDHVALRALRATRGWAVGVPDAESLATMKWMNSREGLFMSPEGAATVAAVRRMVREGQLGPASRVVVFNTATGLRYPHLMDGPVPVVPGDGAIDDAAVAQAARARG
;
A
#
# COMPACT_ATOMS: atom_id res chain seq x y z
N MET A 1 -6.42 8.02 27.42
CA MET A 1 -5.06 7.50 27.74
C MET A 1 -4.08 8.27 26.89
N SER A 2 -2.98 8.75 27.44
CA SER A 2 -1.93 9.37 26.63
C SER A 2 -1.35 8.33 25.67
N GLY A 3 -1.25 8.66 24.35
CA GLY A 3 -0.67 7.75 23.37
C GLY A 3 0.82 7.50 23.64
N PHE A 4 1.34 6.41 23.10
CA PHE A 4 2.73 5.98 23.28
C PHE A 4 3.71 6.54 22.26
N LEU A 5 3.28 7.47 21.40
CA LEU A 5 4.19 8.14 20.46
C LEU A 5 5.24 8.92 21.23
N ALA A 6 6.52 8.50 21.15
CA ALA A 6 7.63 9.16 21.81
C ALA A 6 8.17 10.32 20.97
N GLY A 7 8.35 10.14 19.66
CA GLY A 7 8.87 11.18 18.79
C GLY A 7 9.05 10.73 17.34
N LEU A 8 9.81 11.53 16.59
CA LEU A 8 10.15 11.29 15.20
C LEU A 8 11.66 11.22 15.04
N GLU A 9 12.17 10.23 14.35
CA GLU A 9 13.60 10.04 14.10
C GLU A 9 13.90 10.08 12.60
N CYS A 10 14.97 10.77 12.25
CA CYS A 10 15.45 10.87 10.88
C CYS A 10 16.12 9.59 10.41
N THR A 11 15.77 9.12 9.22
CA THR A 11 16.33 7.90 8.63
C THR A 11 17.76 8.03 8.09
N ARG A 12 18.30 9.28 8.01
CA ARG A 12 19.66 9.57 7.54
C ARG A 12 20.60 10.08 8.63
N CYS A 13 20.22 11.17 9.28
CA CYS A 13 21.09 11.85 10.24
C CYS A 13 20.77 11.52 11.71
N SER A 14 19.78 10.67 11.96
CA SER A 14 19.33 10.25 13.29
C SER A 14 18.88 11.42 14.20
N SER A 15 18.66 12.61 13.66
CA SER A 15 18.06 13.71 14.43
C SER A 15 16.71 13.30 14.97
N TYR A 16 16.46 13.60 16.24
CA TYR A 16 15.24 13.28 16.93
C TYR A 16 14.41 14.53 17.19
N TYR A 17 13.10 14.41 17.03
CA TYR A 17 12.12 15.48 17.23
C TYR A 17 11.01 14.96 18.15
N GLU A 18 10.55 15.84 19.05
CA GLU A 18 9.43 15.55 19.94
C GLU A 18 8.17 15.20 19.14
N GLY A 19 7.36 14.29 19.67
CA GLY A 19 6.18 13.77 19.00
C GLY A 19 5.10 14.83 18.73
N GLU A 20 5.12 15.95 19.45
CA GLU A 20 4.23 17.10 19.26
C GLU A 20 4.72 18.08 18.19
N SER A 21 5.90 17.89 17.64
CA SER A 21 6.43 18.76 16.59
C SER A 21 5.67 18.55 15.26
N PRO A 22 5.08 19.58 14.66
CA PRO A 22 4.40 19.49 13.38
C PRO A 22 5.39 19.41 12.21
N ARG A 23 6.24 18.39 12.22
CA ARG A 23 7.34 18.22 11.27
C ARG A 23 7.06 17.07 10.30
N ALA A 24 7.02 17.38 9.01
CA ALA A 24 6.76 16.41 7.95
C ALA A 24 8.03 15.66 7.49
N VAL A 25 9.15 16.40 7.36
CA VAL A 25 10.47 15.87 6.96
C VAL A 25 11.55 16.41 7.88
N CYS A 26 12.69 15.74 7.94
CA CYS A 26 13.87 16.22 8.69
C CYS A 26 14.44 17.49 8.06
N GLU A 27 15.17 18.29 8.84
CA GLU A 27 15.93 19.46 8.34
C GLU A 27 16.94 19.09 7.26
N CYS A 28 17.50 17.89 7.30
CA CYS A 28 18.35 17.36 6.22
C CYS A 28 17.57 16.95 4.96
N GLY A 29 16.25 17.10 4.94
CA GLY A 29 15.37 16.75 3.82
C GLY A 29 14.94 15.28 3.78
N ALA A 30 15.39 14.42 4.71
CA ALA A 30 15.10 13.00 4.68
C ALA A 30 13.77 12.64 5.39
N THR A 31 13.30 11.40 5.13
CA THR A 31 12.14 10.80 5.76
C THR A 31 12.29 10.73 7.28
N LEU A 32 11.21 11.02 8.00
CA LEU A 32 11.06 10.79 9.43
C LEU A 32 10.22 9.54 9.67
N LEU A 33 10.57 8.76 10.69
CA LEU A 33 9.78 7.63 11.19
C LEU A 33 9.39 7.87 12.65
N ALA A 34 8.14 7.56 12.99
CA ALA A 34 7.63 7.65 14.35
C ALA A 34 8.30 6.60 15.25
N ARG A 35 8.59 6.97 16.50
CA ARG A 35 9.11 6.10 17.56
C ARG A 35 8.12 6.04 18.70
N TYR A 36 8.04 4.89 19.37
CA TYR A 36 7.08 4.61 20.43
C TYR A 36 7.79 4.16 21.70
N ASP A 37 7.17 4.42 22.86
CA ASP A 37 7.54 3.80 24.12
C ASP A 37 7.09 2.33 24.13
N LEU A 38 7.88 1.45 23.53
CA LEU A 38 7.57 0.02 23.45
C LEU A 38 7.61 -0.66 24.83
N ALA A 39 8.40 -0.15 25.77
CA ALA A 39 8.42 -0.66 27.14
C ALA A 39 7.10 -0.37 27.88
N GLY A 40 6.55 0.82 27.67
CA GLY A 40 5.23 1.20 28.16
C GLY A 40 4.12 0.39 27.50
N ILE A 41 4.16 0.19 26.16
CA ILE A 41 3.18 -0.61 25.42
C ILE A 41 3.15 -2.06 25.93
N ARG A 42 4.32 -2.68 26.13
CA ARG A 42 4.43 -4.06 26.64
C ARG A 42 3.74 -4.27 27.99
N LYS A 43 3.71 -3.22 28.83
CA LYS A 43 3.02 -3.24 30.12
C LYS A 43 1.52 -2.98 30.01
N ALA A 44 1.11 -2.22 28.98
CA ALA A 44 -0.25 -1.71 28.84
C ALA A 44 -1.18 -2.66 28.09
N VAL A 45 -0.67 -3.46 27.13
CA VAL A 45 -1.50 -4.27 26.23
C VAL A 45 -0.79 -5.56 25.83
N THR A 46 -1.58 -6.62 25.67
CA THR A 46 -1.12 -7.93 25.19
C THR A 46 -1.76 -8.28 23.83
N PRO A 47 -1.22 -9.28 23.10
CA PRO A 47 -1.86 -9.83 21.92
C PRO A 47 -3.31 -10.27 22.15
N GLY A 48 -3.60 -10.87 23.32
CA GLY A 48 -4.95 -11.27 23.70
C GLY A 48 -5.92 -10.10 23.90
N ASP A 49 -5.44 -8.95 24.35
CA ASP A 49 -6.24 -7.73 24.47
C ASP A 49 -6.60 -7.18 23.09
N ILE A 50 -5.64 -7.15 22.16
CA ILE A 50 -5.83 -6.71 20.79
C ILE A 50 -6.89 -7.57 20.10
N ALA A 51 -6.82 -8.89 20.24
CA ALA A 51 -7.73 -9.83 19.60
C ALA A 51 -9.22 -9.61 19.96
N ARG A 52 -9.51 -9.02 21.12
CA ARG A 52 -10.87 -8.71 21.60
C ARG A 52 -11.42 -7.38 21.07
N ARG A 53 -10.61 -6.58 20.39
CA ARG A 53 -11.02 -5.25 19.88
C ARG A 53 -11.73 -5.34 18.54
N PRO A 54 -12.50 -4.30 18.15
CA PRO A 54 -13.15 -4.24 16.83
C PRO A 54 -12.15 -4.48 15.68
N PRO A 55 -12.57 -5.14 14.58
CA PRO A 55 -11.71 -5.51 13.47
C PRO A 55 -11.44 -4.31 12.54
N THR A 56 -10.67 -3.33 13.00
CA THR A 56 -10.17 -2.18 12.23
C THR A 56 -8.67 -2.01 12.50
N MET A 57 -7.98 -1.17 11.74
CA MET A 57 -6.57 -0.90 12.02
C MET A 57 -6.36 -0.23 13.39
N TRP A 58 -7.36 0.44 13.94
CA TRP A 58 -7.30 1.14 15.22
C TRP A 58 -7.29 0.19 16.43
N ARG A 59 -7.45 -1.12 16.20
CA ARG A 59 -7.23 -2.15 17.25
C ARG A 59 -5.79 -2.14 17.79
N TYR A 60 -4.83 -1.66 16.99
CA TYR A 60 -3.42 -1.50 17.37
C TYR A 60 -3.12 -0.09 17.89
N ARG A 61 -4.05 0.49 18.60
CA ARG A 61 -4.09 1.89 19.03
C ARG A 61 -2.78 2.39 19.64
N GLU A 62 -2.15 1.58 20.49
CA GLU A 62 -0.91 1.90 21.18
C GLU A 62 0.30 2.03 20.24
N LEU A 63 0.24 1.34 19.11
CA LEU A 63 1.26 1.37 18.05
C LEU A 63 0.92 2.40 16.93
N LEU A 64 -0.05 3.30 17.16
CA LEU A 64 -0.46 4.32 16.20
C LEU A 64 -0.20 5.73 16.72
N PRO A 65 -0.01 6.73 15.83
CA PRO A 65 0.56 8.02 16.23
C PRO A 65 -0.40 8.96 16.95
N VAL A 66 -1.71 8.67 16.94
CA VAL A 66 -2.73 9.51 17.57
C VAL A 66 -2.69 9.34 19.08
N ARG A 67 -2.72 10.42 19.85
CA ARG A 67 -2.71 10.39 21.31
C ARG A 67 -4.10 10.44 21.94
N ASP A 68 -4.98 11.24 21.35
CA ASP A 68 -6.36 11.37 21.81
C ASP A 68 -7.31 10.62 20.85
N ASP A 69 -8.08 9.67 21.40
CA ASP A 69 -9.06 8.89 20.64
C ASP A 69 -10.13 9.75 19.96
N ALA A 70 -10.44 10.92 20.51
CA ALA A 70 -11.36 11.88 19.88
C ALA A 70 -10.84 12.45 18.55
N SER A 71 -9.53 12.38 18.31
CA SER A 71 -8.89 12.81 17.06
C SER A 71 -8.91 11.74 15.97
N ILE A 72 -9.32 10.52 16.28
CA ILE A 72 -9.35 9.41 15.31
C ILE A 72 -10.40 9.67 14.23
N VAL A 73 -9.94 9.71 12.99
CA VAL A 73 -10.77 9.80 11.78
C VAL A 73 -10.78 8.43 11.12
N THR A 74 -11.92 7.75 11.16
CA THR A 74 -12.05 6.38 10.65
C THR A 74 -13.35 6.18 9.84
N MET A 75 -13.28 5.27 8.89
CA MET A 75 -14.41 4.69 8.15
C MET A 75 -14.42 3.16 8.25
N GLY A 76 -13.74 2.58 9.26
CA GLY A 76 -13.64 1.15 9.49
C GLY A 76 -12.55 0.45 8.68
N GLU A 77 -11.55 1.21 8.21
CA GLU A 77 -10.40 0.66 7.46
C GLU A 77 -9.56 -0.32 8.30
N GLY A 78 -8.93 -1.23 7.61
CA GLY A 78 -8.05 -2.24 8.20
C GLY A 78 -8.74 -3.55 8.53
N PHE A 79 -8.00 -4.46 9.13
CA PHE A 79 -8.34 -5.84 9.39
C PHE A 79 -8.94 -6.54 8.16
N THR A 80 -8.34 -6.24 7.01
CA THR A 80 -8.80 -6.72 5.70
C THR A 80 -8.69 -8.24 5.59
N PRO A 81 -9.47 -8.88 4.71
CA PRO A 81 -9.46 -10.34 4.57
C PRO A 81 -8.07 -10.90 4.24
N MET A 82 -7.73 -12.01 4.89
CA MET A 82 -6.65 -12.93 4.53
C MET A 82 -7.28 -14.14 3.85
N ILE A 83 -7.26 -14.19 2.52
CA ILE A 83 -7.98 -15.19 1.73
C ILE A 83 -7.03 -16.30 1.31
N PRO A 84 -7.23 -17.55 1.75
CA PRO A 84 -6.45 -18.68 1.28
C PRO A 84 -6.81 -18.98 -0.18
N VAL A 85 -5.80 -19.24 -1.02
CA VAL A 85 -5.97 -19.54 -2.45
C VAL A 85 -5.30 -20.88 -2.80
N PRO A 86 -5.89 -22.00 -2.36
CA PRO A 86 -5.25 -23.32 -2.42
C PRO A 86 -5.08 -23.86 -3.83
N LYS A 87 -5.94 -23.50 -4.78
CA LYS A 87 -5.77 -23.91 -6.19
C LYS A 87 -4.55 -23.19 -6.78
N ALA A 88 -4.49 -21.88 -6.55
CA ALA A 88 -3.36 -21.08 -6.99
C ALA A 88 -2.05 -21.54 -6.33
N ALA A 89 -2.04 -21.83 -5.02
CA ALA A 89 -0.87 -22.33 -4.29
C ALA A 89 -0.30 -23.60 -4.94
N ARG A 90 -1.14 -24.60 -5.23
CA ARG A 90 -0.72 -25.84 -5.90
C ARG A 90 -0.17 -25.59 -7.30
N GLU A 91 -0.83 -24.73 -8.08
CA GLU A 91 -0.42 -24.45 -9.47
C GLU A 91 0.86 -23.65 -9.55
N VAL A 92 1.15 -22.77 -8.57
CA VAL A 92 2.41 -22.00 -8.53
C VAL A 92 3.54 -22.76 -7.81
N GLY A 93 3.25 -23.82 -7.05
CA GLY A 93 4.24 -24.69 -6.42
C GLY A 93 4.71 -24.22 -5.04
N VAL A 94 3.86 -23.59 -4.23
CA VAL A 94 4.11 -23.25 -2.82
C VAL A 94 3.20 -24.03 -1.89
N GLY A 95 3.57 -24.16 -0.61
CA GLY A 95 2.80 -24.89 0.39
C GLY A 95 1.48 -24.18 0.73
N GLU A 96 1.58 -22.90 1.04
CA GLU A 96 0.42 -22.04 1.32
C GLU A 96 0.56 -20.73 0.57
N LEU A 97 -0.54 -20.27 -0.03
CA LEU A 97 -0.65 -18.93 -0.63
C LEU A 97 -1.89 -18.24 -0.09
N TRP A 98 -1.70 -17.03 0.39
CA TRP A 98 -2.75 -16.19 0.95
C TRP A 98 -2.77 -14.84 0.23
N VAL A 99 -3.96 -14.33 -0.05
CA VAL A 99 -4.14 -12.97 -0.57
C VAL A 99 -4.61 -12.07 0.57
N LYS A 100 -3.80 -11.07 0.93
CA LYS A 100 -4.22 -9.96 1.79
C LYS A 100 -4.96 -8.94 0.93
N ASP A 101 -6.29 -8.92 1.03
CA ASP A 101 -7.15 -8.13 0.13
C ASP A 101 -7.44 -6.73 0.67
N GLU A 102 -6.58 -5.79 0.34
CA GLU A 102 -6.73 -4.36 0.64
C GLU A 102 -7.79 -3.65 -0.23
N GLY A 103 -8.32 -4.32 -1.24
CA GLY A 103 -9.38 -3.80 -2.09
C GLY A 103 -10.70 -3.58 -1.35
N THR A 104 -10.87 -4.21 -0.18
CA THR A 104 -12.04 -4.07 0.70
C THR A 104 -12.02 -2.82 1.57
N ASN A 105 -10.91 -2.10 1.65
CA ASN A 105 -10.85 -0.83 2.39
C ASN A 105 -11.78 0.24 1.80
N PRO A 106 -12.20 1.24 2.58
CA PRO A 106 -12.80 2.45 2.07
C PRO A 106 -11.99 3.04 0.91
N THR A 107 -12.65 3.52 -0.14
CA THR A 107 -12.05 3.95 -1.42
C THR A 107 -11.43 2.83 -2.27
N GLY A 108 -11.63 1.55 -1.91
CA GLY A 108 -11.23 0.37 -2.68
C GLY A 108 -9.71 0.16 -2.76
N THR A 109 -8.94 0.71 -1.82
CA THR A 109 -7.47 0.58 -1.82
C THR A 109 -6.85 0.68 -0.42
N PHE A 110 -5.66 0.10 -0.26
CA PHE A 110 -4.82 0.22 0.94
C PHE A 110 -4.45 1.68 1.31
N LYS A 111 -4.70 2.65 0.43
CA LYS A 111 -4.37 4.07 0.69
C LYS A 111 -5.17 4.63 1.86
N ALA A 112 -6.36 4.10 2.12
CA ALA A 112 -7.21 4.43 3.26
C ALA A 112 -6.45 4.42 4.59
N ARG A 113 -5.66 3.38 4.86
CA ARG A 113 -4.90 3.24 6.11
C ARG A 113 -3.96 4.42 6.39
N GLY A 114 -3.19 4.82 5.36
CA GLY A 114 -2.26 5.94 5.50
C GLY A 114 -2.97 7.28 5.59
N ALA A 115 -4.09 7.46 4.89
CA ALA A 115 -4.90 8.68 4.98
C ALA A 115 -5.52 8.80 6.38
N ALA A 116 -6.11 7.72 6.92
CA ALA A 116 -6.68 7.69 8.26
C ALA A 116 -5.65 8.07 9.34
N ALA A 117 -4.51 7.38 9.39
CA ALA A 117 -3.48 7.65 10.40
C ALA A 117 -2.90 9.06 10.28
N SER A 118 -2.58 9.50 9.06
CA SER A 118 -2.00 10.82 8.82
C SER A 118 -2.97 11.94 9.14
N ILE A 119 -4.18 11.92 8.58
CA ILE A 119 -5.16 12.99 8.81
C ILE A 119 -5.54 13.08 10.28
N SER A 120 -5.73 11.94 10.96
CA SER A 120 -6.01 11.93 12.40
C SER A 120 -4.92 12.63 13.19
N ARG A 121 -3.65 12.26 12.97
CA ARG A 121 -2.54 12.87 13.73
C ARG A 121 -2.27 14.32 13.36
N TRP A 122 -2.29 14.67 12.07
CA TRP A 122 -2.07 16.05 11.66
C TRP A 122 -3.19 16.99 12.15
N LYS A 123 -4.45 16.52 12.13
CA LYS A 123 -5.59 17.25 12.70
C LYS A 123 -5.41 17.47 14.22
N GLU A 124 -4.97 16.43 14.94
CA GLU A 124 -4.64 16.54 16.37
C GLU A 124 -3.56 17.59 16.64
N LEU A 125 -2.60 17.77 15.71
CA LEU A 125 -1.58 18.81 15.74
C LEU A 125 -2.06 20.18 15.21
N GLY A 126 -3.36 20.34 14.93
CA GLY A 126 -3.95 21.58 14.45
C GLY A 126 -3.77 21.86 12.95
N ILE A 127 -3.26 20.92 12.17
CA ILE A 127 -3.09 21.07 10.71
C ILE A 127 -4.39 20.68 10.01
N THR A 128 -4.97 21.59 9.24
CA THR A 128 -6.27 21.42 8.60
C THR A 128 -6.26 21.61 7.08
N ARG A 129 -5.12 21.94 6.47
CA ARG A 129 -4.97 22.15 5.01
C ARG A 129 -3.80 21.35 4.44
N PHE A 130 -4.09 20.54 3.42
CA PHE A 130 -3.13 19.58 2.87
C PHE A 130 -2.99 19.69 1.36
N ALA A 131 -1.76 19.62 0.87
CA ALA A 131 -1.40 19.47 -0.53
C ALA A 131 -1.04 17.99 -0.81
N GLN A 132 -1.84 17.30 -1.63
CA GLN A 132 -1.69 15.89 -1.95
C GLN A 132 -1.35 15.68 -3.43
N PRO A 133 -0.08 15.70 -3.83
CA PRO A 133 0.34 15.25 -5.16
C PRO A 133 0.17 13.73 -5.28
N THR A 134 -0.37 13.23 -6.41
CA THR A 134 -0.74 11.82 -6.55
C THR A 134 -0.78 11.36 -8.00
N VAL A 135 -0.83 10.04 -8.21
CA VAL A 135 -1.17 9.38 -9.48
C VAL A 135 -2.59 8.79 -9.46
N GLY A 136 -3.46 9.22 -8.53
CA GLY A 136 -4.88 8.86 -8.50
C GLY A 136 -5.38 8.36 -7.14
N SER A 137 -5.21 7.10 -6.79
CA SER A 137 -5.83 6.48 -5.60
C SER A 137 -5.43 7.12 -4.27
N GLY A 138 -4.25 7.75 -4.20
CA GLY A 138 -3.82 8.53 -3.03
C GLY A 138 -4.69 9.76 -2.80
N GLY A 139 -4.98 10.52 -3.85
CA GLY A 139 -5.85 11.70 -3.80
C GLY A 139 -7.27 11.34 -3.37
N HIS A 140 -7.85 10.30 -3.99
CA HIS A 140 -9.18 9.82 -3.62
C HIS A 140 -9.26 9.44 -2.12
N ALA A 141 -8.30 8.68 -1.59
CA ALA A 141 -8.30 8.32 -0.17
C ALA A 141 -8.16 9.56 0.74
N TRP A 142 -7.22 10.48 0.43
CA TRP A 142 -7.04 11.69 1.22
C TRP A 142 -8.27 12.60 1.18
N ALA A 143 -8.92 12.74 0.02
CA ALA A 143 -10.16 13.50 -0.11
C ALA A 143 -11.29 12.92 0.76
N ALA A 144 -11.48 11.60 0.73
CA ALA A 144 -12.52 10.93 1.50
C ALA A 144 -12.33 11.09 3.02
N TYR A 145 -11.10 10.88 3.52
CA TYR A 145 -10.77 11.08 4.93
C TYR A 145 -10.72 12.56 5.31
N GLY A 146 -10.36 13.44 4.39
CA GLY A 146 -10.43 14.89 4.57
C GLY A 146 -11.85 15.39 4.78
N ALA A 147 -12.79 14.93 3.93
CA ALA A 147 -14.23 15.21 4.10
C ALA A 147 -14.73 14.71 5.46
N ARG A 148 -14.37 13.49 5.84
CA ARG A 148 -14.73 12.90 7.15
C ARG A 148 -14.17 13.69 8.33
N ALA A 149 -12.96 14.24 8.18
CA ALA A 149 -12.28 15.02 9.22
C ALA A 149 -12.70 16.49 9.28
N GLY A 150 -13.37 17.01 8.24
CA GLY A 150 -13.66 18.43 8.09
C GLY A 150 -12.38 19.25 7.80
N VAL A 151 -11.41 18.70 7.04
CA VAL A 151 -10.19 19.38 6.67
C VAL A 151 -10.10 19.59 5.15
N GLU A 152 -9.35 20.60 4.73
CA GLU A 152 -9.22 21.03 3.33
C GLU A 152 -8.14 20.22 2.62
N ILE A 153 -8.48 19.59 1.49
CA ILE A 153 -7.57 18.79 0.68
C ILE A 153 -7.43 19.41 -0.72
N HIS A 154 -6.20 19.72 -1.09
CA HIS A 154 -5.80 20.13 -2.43
C HIS A 154 -5.10 18.95 -3.10
N THR A 155 -5.70 18.37 -4.14
CA THR A 155 -5.15 17.20 -4.86
C THR A 155 -4.74 17.60 -6.27
N ALA A 156 -3.49 17.30 -6.63
CA ALA A 156 -3.04 17.43 -8.02
C ALA A 156 -2.58 16.09 -8.59
N LEU A 157 -2.85 15.88 -9.89
CA LEU A 157 -2.54 14.65 -10.61
C LEU A 157 -2.39 14.93 -12.12
N PRO A 158 -1.62 14.10 -12.87
CA PRO A 158 -1.48 14.26 -14.30
C PRO A 158 -2.82 14.11 -15.03
N VAL A 159 -2.97 14.78 -16.18
CA VAL A 159 -4.15 14.60 -17.07
C VAL A 159 -4.30 13.16 -17.56
N SER A 160 -3.22 12.40 -17.67
CA SER A 160 -3.18 10.98 -18.02
C SER A 160 -3.69 10.04 -16.91
N CYS A 161 -3.95 10.56 -15.71
CA CYS A 161 -4.45 9.75 -14.59
C CYS A 161 -5.84 9.19 -14.87
N PRO A 162 -6.12 7.91 -14.55
CA PRO A 162 -7.45 7.32 -14.69
C PRO A 162 -8.54 8.15 -14.00
N ASP A 163 -9.71 8.22 -14.62
CA ASP A 163 -10.86 9.03 -14.22
C ASP A 163 -11.25 8.87 -12.75
N LEU A 164 -11.27 7.64 -12.25
CA LEU A 164 -11.62 7.38 -10.86
C LEU A 164 -10.70 8.08 -9.84
N GLY A 165 -9.46 8.37 -10.23
CA GLY A 165 -8.50 9.09 -9.38
C GLY A 165 -8.93 10.53 -9.09
N TRP A 166 -9.25 11.29 -10.12
CA TRP A 166 -9.64 12.69 -9.96
C TRP A 166 -11.14 12.86 -9.64
N LYS A 167 -12.03 12.06 -10.27
CA LYS A 167 -13.47 12.08 -9.99
C LYS A 167 -13.76 11.69 -8.53
N GLY A 168 -13.07 10.64 -8.02
CA GLY A 168 -13.19 10.25 -6.63
C GLY A 168 -12.70 11.31 -5.65
N SER A 169 -11.66 12.08 -6.00
CA SER A 169 -11.21 13.20 -5.18
C SER A 169 -12.24 14.34 -5.20
N LEU A 170 -12.75 14.68 -6.38
CA LEU A 170 -13.72 15.77 -6.57
C LEU A 170 -15.04 15.52 -5.83
N ILE A 171 -15.61 14.32 -5.96
CA ILE A 171 -16.90 14.01 -5.31
C ILE A 171 -16.81 14.01 -3.78
N ASN A 172 -15.62 13.80 -3.22
CA ASN A 172 -15.34 13.93 -1.79
C ASN A 172 -14.98 15.37 -1.37
N GLY A 173 -15.19 16.35 -2.22
CA GLY A 173 -15.05 17.77 -1.89
C GLY A 173 -13.60 18.30 -1.89
N ALA A 174 -12.63 17.57 -2.43
CA ALA A 174 -11.28 18.09 -2.58
C ALA A 174 -11.18 19.14 -3.71
N HIS A 175 -10.28 20.10 -3.57
CA HIS A 175 -9.85 20.97 -4.65
C HIS A 175 -8.93 20.18 -5.59
N VAL A 176 -9.38 19.92 -6.83
CA VAL A 176 -8.68 19.03 -7.75
C VAL A 176 -8.02 19.83 -8.88
N TYR A 177 -6.74 19.59 -9.09
CA TYR A 177 -5.94 20.21 -10.16
C TYR A 177 -5.41 19.12 -11.10
N ARG A 178 -5.79 19.19 -12.37
CA ARG A 178 -5.25 18.30 -13.42
C ARG A 178 -4.08 19.00 -14.10
N VAL A 179 -2.90 18.38 -14.02
CA VAL A 179 -1.65 18.94 -14.55
C VAL A 179 -1.35 18.30 -15.91
N ASP A 180 -1.21 19.14 -16.92
CA ASP A 180 -0.68 18.71 -18.22
C ASP A 180 0.85 18.62 -18.12
N GLY A 181 1.32 17.45 -17.73
CA GLY A 181 2.71 17.20 -17.43
C GLY A 181 2.95 15.87 -16.72
N THR A 182 4.17 15.69 -16.26
CA THR A 182 4.62 14.47 -15.58
C THR A 182 4.24 14.45 -14.09
N VAL A 183 4.35 13.28 -13.46
CA VAL A 183 4.24 13.16 -12.00
C VAL A 183 5.26 14.06 -11.27
N GLY A 184 6.45 14.25 -11.83
CA GLY A 184 7.45 15.18 -11.30
C GLY A 184 6.95 16.62 -11.28
N ASP A 185 6.27 17.07 -12.35
CA ASP A 185 5.66 18.40 -12.43
C ASP A 185 4.55 18.57 -11.40
N VAL A 186 3.72 17.55 -11.20
CA VAL A 186 2.69 17.55 -10.14
C VAL A 186 3.32 17.77 -8.76
N PHE A 187 4.39 17.05 -8.42
CA PHE A 187 5.08 17.22 -7.12
C PHE A 187 5.73 18.59 -6.97
N ARG A 188 6.34 19.13 -8.03
CA ARG A 188 6.96 20.45 -8.03
C ARG A 188 5.91 21.54 -7.83
N LEU A 189 4.86 21.57 -8.66
CA LEU A 189 3.79 22.57 -8.60
C LEU A 189 3.05 22.55 -7.25
N MET A 190 2.75 21.36 -6.73
CA MET A 190 2.10 21.23 -5.43
C MET A 190 3.03 21.63 -4.28
N GLY A 191 4.33 21.38 -4.39
CA GLY A 191 5.31 21.85 -3.42
C GLY A 191 5.39 23.37 -3.36
N GLU A 192 5.44 24.03 -4.52
CA GLU A 192 5.43 25.49 -4.65
C GLU A 192 4.13 26.11 -4.09
N ALA A 193 2.97 25.50 -4.42
CA ALA A 193 1.68 25.94 -3.90
C ALA A 193 1.60 25.75 -2.38
N ALA A 194 2.04 24.59 -1.87
CA ALA A 194 2.06 24.30 -0.44
C ALA A 194 2.89 25.33 0.34
N ALA A 195 4.07 25.67 -0.16
CA ALA A 195 4.92 26.69 0.45
C ALA A 195 4.28 28.09 0.44
N ARG A 196 3.63 28.47 -0.68
CA ARG A 196 2.97 29.77 -0.84
C ARG A 196 1.74 29.93 0.05
N HIS A 197 0.95 28.88 0.21
CA HIS A 197 -0.34 28.92 0.90
C HIS A 197 -0.31 28.36 2.34
N GLY A 198 0.85 27.88 2.80
CA GLY A 198 1.01 27.29 4.13
C GLY A 198 0.25 25.95 4.29
N TRP A 199 0.16 25.15 3.21
CA TRP A 199 -0.41 23.81 3.26
C TRP A 199 0.65 22.78 3.64
N LEU A 200 0.24 21.74 4.36
CA LEU A 200 1.14 20.60 4.59
C LEU A 200 1.26 19.76 3.31
N LEU A 201 2.48 19.58 2.81
CA LEU A 201 2.75 18.73 1.65
C LEU A 201 2.72 17.25 2.05
N ALA A 202 1.61 16.55 1.76
CA ALA A 202 1.36 15.18 2.14
C ALA A 202 1.73 14.17 1.02
N GLY A 203 2.90 14.32 0.41
CA GLY A 203 3.42 13.39 -0.59
C GLY A 203 3.84 12.04 -0.01
N ALA A 204 3.88 11.00 -0.84
CA ALA A 204 4.32 9.66 -0.42
C ALA A 204 5.76 9.70 0.10
N GLY A 205 5.95 9.28 1.36
CA GLY A 205 7.25 9.32 2.06
C GLY A 205 7.66 10.68 2.62
N ARG A 206 6.91 11.75 2.30
CA ARG A 206 7.18 13.13 2.73
C ARG A 206 6.44 13.54 4.00
N GLU A 207 5.89 12.60 4.74
CA GLU A 207 5.32 12.81 6.06
C GLU A 207 5.33 11.49 6.85
N PRO A 208 5.50 11.51 8.18
CA PRO A 208 5.81 10.30 8.94
C PRO A 208 4.62 9.39 9.19
N TYR A 209 3.41 9.91 9.34
CA TYR A 209 2.28 9.16 9.90
C TYR A 209 1.61 8.23 8.89
N ARG A 210 1.85 8.41 7.59
CA ARG A 210 1.42 7.49 6.54
C ARG A 210 2.04 6.10 6.68
N PHE A 211 3.29 6.03 7.15
CA PHE A 211 3.97 4.76 7.42
C PHE A 211 3.28 4.00 8.54
N GLU A 212 2.77 4.70 9.56
CA GLU A 212 2.11 4.11 10.71
C GLU A 212 0.78 3.43 10.31
N GLY A 213 -0.02 4.07 9.46
CA GLY A 213 -1.18 3.41 8.88
C GLY A 213 -0.82 2.18 8.04
N LYS A 214 0.30 2.21 7.29
CA LYS A 214 0.77 1.05 6.50
C LYS A 214 1.36 -0.07 7.37
N LYS A 215 1.94 0.26 8.49
CA LYS A 215 2.45 -0.68 9.48
C LYS A 215 1.40 -1.72 9.87
N THR A 216 0.15 -1.28 10.02
CA THR A 216 -0.96 -2.17 10.43
C THR A 216 -1.20 -3.34 9.48
N MET A 217 -0.80 -3.24 8.20
CA MET A 217 -0.86 -4.37 7.27
C MET A 217 -0.01 -5.56 7.75
N GLY A 218 1.20 -5.29 8.25
CA GLY A 218 2.08 -6.32 8.81
C GLY A 218 1.57 -6.85 10.14
N LEU A 219 1.06 -5.97 11.01
CA LEU A 219 0.50 -6.35 12.31
C LEU A 219 -0.69 -7.30 12.12
N GLU A 220 -1.59 -6.98 11.18
CA GLU A 220 -2.76 -7.80 10.87
C GLU A 220 -2.40 -9.18 10.31
N ILE A 221 -1.42 -9.27 9.40
CA ILE A 221 -0.97 -10.56 8.87
C ILE A 221 -0.54 -11.46 10.01
N VAL A 222 0.28 -10.97 10.93
CA VAL A 222 0.78 -11.74 12.07
C VAL A 222 -0.36 -12.17 12.99
N GLU A 223 -1.29 -11.26 13.33
CA GLU A 223 -2.44 -11.57 14.15
C GLU A 223 -3.34 -12.63 13.48
N GLN A 224 -3.68 -12.44 12.20
CA GLN A 224 -4.54 -13.35 11.43
C GLN A 224 -3.91 -14.73 11.18
N MET A 225 -2.58 -14.83 11.28
CA MET A 225 -1.82 -16.08 11.23
C MET A 225 -1.53 -16.66 12.65
N GLY A 226 -2.26 -16.22 13.67
CA GLY A 226 -2.10 -16.73 15.04
C GLY A 226 -0.79 -16.34 15.69
N TRP A 227 -0.31 -15.11 15.43
CA TRP A 227 0.97 -14.55 15.92
C TRP A 227 2.20 -15.28 15.38
N GLN A 228 2.04 -15.91 14.21
CA GLN A 228 3.13 -16.49 13.45
C GLN A 228 3.44 -15.61 12.23
N VAL A 229 4.68 -15.69 11.75
CA VAL A 229 5.09 -14.98 10.54
C VAL A 229 5.08 -15.91 9.32
N PRO A 230 4.69 -15.45 8.12
CA PRO A 230 4.89 -16.20 6.89
C PRO A 230 6.37 -16.18 6.48
N ASP A 231 6.78 -17.08 5.58
CA ASP A 231 8.15 -17.09 5.06
C ASP A 231 8.44 -15.89 4.16
N ALA A 232 7.43 -15.45 3.39
CA ALA A 232 7.57 -14.29 2.51
C ALA A 232 6.27 -13.49 2.37
N ILE A 233 6.42 -12.18 2.23
CA ILE A 233 5.34 -11.25 1.90
C ILE A 233 5.73 -10.51 0.62
N LEU A 234 4.95 -10.73 -0.47
CA LEU A 234 5.13 -10.01 -1.72
C LEU A 234 4.19 -8.82 -1.79
N TYR A 235 4.76 -7.64 -1.99
CA TYR A 235 4.02 -6.39 -1.91
C TYR A 235 4.19 -5.53 -3.18
N PRO A 236 3.08 -5.07 -3.81
CA PRO A 236 3.13 -4.15 -4.94
C PRO A 236 3.73 -2.82 -4.51
N THR A 237 4.92 -2.50 -5.00
CA THR A 237 5.73 -1.42 -4.46
C THR A 237 5.83 -0.24 -5.43
N GLY A 238 5.17 0.88 -5.09
CA GLY A 238 5.45 2.17 -5.70
C GLY A 238 6.60 2.89 -4.98
N GLY A 239 6.27 3.85 -4.12
CA GLY A 239 7.25 4.64 -3.33
C GLY A 239 7.85 3.94 -2.10
N GLY A 240 7.61 2.64 -1.88
CA GLY A 240 8.19 1.87 -0.77
C GLY A 240 7.49 2.01 0.58
N VAL A 241 6.50 2.90 0.72
CA VAL A 241 5.88 3.23 2.02
C VAL A 241 5.27 2.01 2.73
N GLY A 242 4.69 1.05 1.98
CA GLY A 242 4.14 -0.17 2.55
C GLY A 242 5.22 -1.13 3.05
N ILE A 243 6.28 -1.33 2.28
CA ILE A 243 7.46 -2.13 2.68
C ILE A 243 8.06 -1.56 3.97
N ILE A 244 8.29 -0.24 4.01
CA ILE A 244 8.86 0.45 5.18
C ILE A 244 7.94 0.31 6.39
N GLY A 245 6.63 0.53 6.22
CA GLY A 245 5.65 0.41 7.29
C GLY A 245 5.61 -1.00 7.88
N MET A 246 5.53 -2.04 7.05
CA MET A 246 5.51 -3.43 7.50
C MET A 246 6.83 -3.82 8.19
N TRP A 247 7.99 -3.46 7.60
CA TRP A 247 9.28 -3.69 8.22
C TRP A 247 9.34 -3.10 9.63
N LYS A 248 8.97 -1.81 9.78
CA LYS A 248 8.90 -1.14 11.07
C LYS A 248 7.95 -1.87 12.04
N GLY A 249 6.80 -2.32 11.55
CA GLY A 249 5.83 -3.07 12.35
C GLY A 249 6.42 -4.38 12.89
N PHE A 250 7.15 -5.12 12.06
CA PHE A 250 7.81 -6.36 12.49
C PHE A 250 8.94 -6.10 13.50
N ASP A 251 9.70 -5.00 13.34
CA ASP A 251 10.70 -4.59 14.33
C ASP A 251 10.05 -4.32 15.69
N GLU A 252 8.95 -3.58 15.73
CA GLU A 252 8.20 -3.27 16.94
C GLU A 252 7.58 -4.53 17.57
N LEU A 253 6.97 -5.42 16.78
CA LEU A 253 6.43 -6.69 17.30
C LEU A 253 7.51 -7.58 17.91
N GLN A 254 8.69 -7.64 17.29
CA GLN A 254 9.82 -8.41 17.79
C GLN A 254 10.37 -7.81 19.11
N GLU A 255 10.50 -6.49 19.18
CA GLU A 255 10.93 -5.80 20.40
C GLU A 255 9.91 -5.96 21.54
N LEU A 256 8.61 -5.97 21.22
CA LEU A 256 7.54 -6.29 22.18
C LEU A 256 7.57 -7.75 22.65
N GLY A 257 8.25 -8.65 21.91
CA GLY A 257 8.25 -10.08 22.17
C GLY A 257 6.95 -10.78 21.74
N TRP A 258 6.18 -10.15 20.84
CA TRP A 258 4.92 -10.72 20.35
C TRP A 258 5.12 -11.66 19.16
N ILE A 259 6.27 -11.60 18.50
CA ILE A 259 6.73 -12.56 17.49
C ILE A 259 8.12 -13.07 17.84
N GLY A 260 8.49 -14.25 17.29
CA GLY A 260 9.82 -14.85 17.47
C GLY A 260 10.93 -14.13 16.70
N GLY A 261 12.12 -14.73 16.71
CA GLY A 261 13.34 -14.12 16.15
C GLY A 261 13.38 -13.93 14.65
N GLU A 262 12.56 -14.65 13.87
CA GLU A 262 12.54 -14.53 12.41
C GLU A 262 11.45 -13.53 11.97
N ARG A 263 11.79 -12.77 10.92
CA ARG A 263 10.88 -11.84 10.23
C ARG A 263 10.52 -12.40 8.88
N PRO A 264 9.33 -12.10 8.33
CA PRO A 264 9.02 -12.50 6.96
C PRO A 264 9.97 -11.81 5.98
N ARG A 265 10.37 -12.51 4.94
CA ARG A 265 11.10 -11.92 3.82
C ARG A 265 10.17 -10.96 3.09
N LEU A 266 10.50 -9.67 3.07
CA LEU A 266 9.75 -8.67 2.32
C LEU A 266 10.21 -8.65 0.86
N VAL A 267 9.28 -8.80 -0.07
CA VAL A 267 9.57 -8.79 -1.51
C VAL A 267 8.86 -7.61 -2.16
N SER A 268 9.68 -6.73 -2.74
CA SER A 268 9.19 -5.59 -3.53
C SER A 268 8.84 -6.06 -4.93
N VAL A 269 7.61 -5.82 -5.37
CA VAL A 269 7.18 -6.11 -6.75
C VAL A 269 6.87 -4.80 -7.46
N GLN A 270 7.56 -4.57 -8.58
CA GLN A 270 7.37 -3.40 -9.45
C GLN A 270 7.14 -3.84 -10.91
N VAL A 271 6.84 -2.88 -11.78
CA VAL A 271 6.95 -3.12 -13.22
C VAL A 271 8.39 -3.45 -13.58
N GLU A 272 8.60 -4.12 -14.70
CA GLU A 272 9.94 -4.41 -15.21
C GLU A 272 10.75 -3.11 -15.36
N GLY A 273 12.00 -3.10 -14.89
CA GLY A 273 12.85 -1.91 -14.88
C GLY A 273 12.51 -0.87 -13.79
N GLY A 274 11.64 -1.19 -12.85
CA GLY A 274 11.30 -0.33 -11.71
C GLY A 274 12.50 0.09 -10.88
N ALA A 275 12.46 1.31 -10.31
CA ALA A 275 13.63 1.93 -9.67
C ALA A 275 14.18 1.15 -8.48
N ILE A 276 13.31 0.61 -7.62
CA ILE A 276 13.73 -0.20 -6.44
C ILE A 276 14.30 -1.55 -6.90
N VAL A 277 13.67 -2.18 -7.90
CA VAL A 277 14.16 -3.45 -8.46
C VAL A 277 15.58 -3.27 -9.00
N LYS A 278 15.80 -2.25 -9.83
CA LYS A 278 17.11 -1.94 -10.39
C LYS A 278 18.15 -1.70 -9.29
N ALA A 279 17.88 -0.77 -8.37
CA ALA A 279 18.80 -0.42 -7.29
C ALA A 279 19.11 -1.61 -6.36
N PHE A 280 18.13 -2.47 -6.09
CA PHE A 280 18.32 -3.66 -5.26
C PHE A 280 19.33 -4.63 -5.91
N HIS A 281 19.14 -4.95 -7.20
CA HIS A 281 20.02 -5.88 -7.92
C HIS A 281 21.42 -5.31 -8.21
N GLU A 282 21.54 -3.99 -8.33
CA GLU A 282 22.83 -3.30 -8.45
C GLU A 282 23.57 -3.16 -7.10
N GLY A 283 22.95 -3.57 -5.99
CA GLY A 283 23.51 -3.40 -4.64
C GLY A 283 23.55 -1.95 -4.16
N ALA A 284 22.88 -1.03 -4.86
CA ALA A 284 22.88 0.40 -4.55
C ALA A 284 22.05 0.73 -3.29
N ASP A 285 22.46 1.73 -2.51
CA ASP A 285 21.75 2.19 -1.31
C ASP A 285 20.61 3.16 -1.61
N GLU A 286 20.57 3.73 -2.81
CA GLU A 286 19.55 4.66 -3.29
C GLU A 286 19.22 4.39 -4.76
N CYS A 287 18.02 4.77 -5.17
CA CYS A 287 17.64 4.72 -6.58
C CYS A 287 18.23 5.89 -7.36
N VAL A 288 18.88 5.64 -8.45
CA VAL A 288 19.33 6.69 -9.40
C VAL A 288 18.12 7.29 -10.12
N GLY A 289 17.03 6.58 -10.18
CA GLY A 289 15.82 6.86 -10.96
C GLY A 289 15.64 5.84 -12.08
N ALA A 290 14.39 5.67 -12.50
CA ALA A 290 14.02 4.81 -13.62
C ALA A 290 13.47 5.67 -14.77
N ARG A 291 13.48 5.14 -15.98
CA ARG A 291 12.70 5.73 -17.07
C ARG A 291 11.22 5.47 -16.80
N HIS A 292 10.38 6.49 -16.97
CA HIS A 292 8.94 6.30 -16.94
C HIS A 292 8.53 5.38 -18.12
N VAL A 293 7.68 4.42 -17.85
CA VAL A 293 7.04 3.57 -18.86
C VAL A 293 5.53 3.60 -18.63
N ASP A 294 4.78 3.64 -19.72
CA ASP A 294 3.35 3.46 -19.66
C ASP A 294 3.04 2.02 -19.25
N THR A 295 2.13 1.84 -18.31
CA THR A 295 1.82 0.53 -17.72
C THR A 295 0.37 0.45 -17.28
N ILE A 296 -0.18 -0.76 -17.34
CA ILE A 296 -1.50 -1.07 -16.77
C ILE A 296 -1.51 -1.04 -15.24
N ALA A 297 -0.34 -1.06 -14.60
CA ALA A 297 -0.12 -1.08 -13.16
C ALA A 297 0.59 0.21 -12.65
N PRO A 298 0.00 1.40 -12.83
CA PRO A 298 0.67 2.67 -12.53
C PRO A 298 1.02 2.84 -11.05
N GLY A 299 0.36 2.10 -10.16
CA GLY A 299 0.63 2.10 -8.72
C GLY A 299 2.01 1.56 -8.33
N ILE A 300 2.65 0.79 -9.20
CA ILE A 300 3.99 0.20 -8.99
C ILE A 300 5.04 0.73 -9.97
N MET A 301 4.74 1.84 -10.66
CA MET A 301 5.68 2.58 -11.49
C MET A 301 6.02 3.92 -10.84
N VAL A 302 7.15 4.00 -10.17
CA VAL A 302 7.67 5.24 -9.57
C VAL A 302 9.11 5.47 -10.03
N VAL A 303 9.33 6.59 -10.70
CA VAL A 303 10.63 6.95 -11.31
C VAL A 303 11.72 7.09 -10.26
N LYS A 304 11.45 7.82 -9.17
CA LYS A 304 12.35 7.97 -8.03
C LYS A 304 11.55 8.08 -6.74
N PRO A 305 11.50 7.00 -5.93
CA PRO A 305 10.85 7.04 -4.63
C PRO A 305 11.56 7.99 -3.67
N PHE A 306 10.81 8.72 -2.83
CA PHE A 306 11.39 9.65 -1.86
C PHE A 306 12.15 8.96 -0.73
N SER A 307 11.63 7.80 -0.28
CA SER A 307 12.18 7.01 0.83
C SER A 307 12.87 5.74 0.35
N ASP A 308 13.49 5.77 -0.83
CA ASP A 308 14.10 4.62 -1.50
C ASP A 308 15.17 3.93 -0.65
N HIS A 309 16.08 4.70 -0.02
CA HIS A 309 17.12 4.18 0.86
C HIS A 309 16.55 3.39 2.05
N VAL A 310 15.38 3.81 2.59
CA VAL A 310 14.74 3.07 3.68
C VAL A 310 14.09 1.78 3.17
N ALA A 311 13.45 1.84 1.99
CA ALA A 311 12.86 0.66 1.38
C ALA A 311 13.91 -0.40 1.02
N LEU A 312 15.05 0.00 0.44
CA LEU A 312 16.18 -0.89 0.15
C LEU A 312 16.78 -1.50 1.42
N ARG A 313 16.94 -0.68 2.48
CA ARG A 313 17.36 -1.17 3.80
C ARG A 313 16.40 -2.21 4.37
N ALA A 314 15.08 -1.95 4.29
CA ALA A 314 14.05 -2.87 4.76
C ALA A 314 14.11 -4.23 4.03
N LEU A 315 14.26 -4.22 2.69
CA LEU A 315 14.41 -5.44 1.90
C LEU A 315 15.64 -6.23 2.33
N ARG A 316 16.81 -5.59 2.47
CA ARG A 316 18.03 -6.25 2.89
C ARG A 316 17.97 -6.79 4.32
N ALA A 317 17.42 -5.99 5.25
CA ALA A 317 17.29 -6.37 6.66
C ALA A 317 16.36 -7.58 6.88
N THR A 318 15.43 -7.81 5.96
CA THR A 318 14.52 -8.98 5.97
C THR A 318 15.01 -10.13 5.10
N ARG A 319 16.22 -10.10 4.58
CA ARG A 319 16.71 -11.07 3.57
C ARG A 319 15.73 -11.20 2.40
N GLY A 320 15.07 -10.09 2.07
CA GLY A 320 14.02 -9.98 1.08
C GLY A 320 14.56 -9.94 -0.36
N TRP A 321 13.67 -9.59 -1.29
CA TRP A 321 13.99 -9.60 -2.71
C TRP A 321 13.27 -8.46 -3.44
N ALA A 322 13.63 -8.23 -4.70
CA ALA A 322 12.93 -7.29 -5.57
C ALA A 322 12.70 -7.95 -6.94
N VAL A 323 11.46 -7.91 -7.43
CA VAL A 323 11.03 -8.57 -8.66
C VAL A 323 10.36 -7.57 -9.59
N GLY A 324 10.83 -7.48 -10.82
CA GLY A 324 10.17 -6.76 -11.91
C GLY A 324 9.22 -7.69 -12.67
N VAL A 325 7.99 -7.25 -12.92
CA VAL A 325 6.97 -8.04 -13.63
C VAL A 325 6.46 -7.27 -14.84
N PRO A 326 6.49 -7.86 -16.06
CA PRO A 326 5.92 -7.26 -17.25
C PRO A 326 4.39 -7.16 -17.17
N ASP A 327 3.81 -6.16 -17.84
CA ASP A 327 2.35 -5.95 -17.90
C ASP A 327 1.59 -7.17 -18.43
N ALA A 328 2.14 -7.85 -19.44
CA ALA A 328 1.53 -9.05 -20.02
C ALA A 328 1.39 -10.18 -18.98
N GLU A 329 2.41 -10.39 -18.13
CA GLU A 329 2.36 -11.38 -17.03
C GLU A 329 1.35 -10.96 -15.95
N SER A 330 1.30 -9.66 -15.62
CA SER A 330 0.35 -9.11 -14.65
C SER A 330 -1.10 -9.30 -15.12
N LEU A 331 -1.39 -8.98 -16.40
CA LEU A 331 -2.72 -9.13 -16.97
C LEU A 331 -3.15 -10.61 -17.08
N ALA A 332 -2.26 -11.47 -17.58
CA ALA A 332 -2.53 -12.90 -17.65
C ALA A 332 -2.80 -13.52 -16.27
N THR A 333 -2.02 -13.10 -15.25
CA THR A 333 -2.19 -13.56 -13.88
C THR A 333 -3.47 -13.04 -13.26
N MET A 334 -3.88 -11.79 -13.55
CA MET A 334 -5.14 -11.21 -13.09
C MET A 334 -6.33 -12.02 -13.60
N LYS A 335 -6.35 -12.33 -14.89
CA LYS A 335 -7.40 -13.18 -15.53
C LYS A 335 -7.39 -14.58 -14.92
N TRP A 336 -6.22 -15.17 -14.76
CA TRP A 336 -6.04 -16.50 -14.20
C TRP A 336 -6.54 -16.58 -12.74
N MET A 337 -6.15 -15.66 -11.86
CA MET A 337 -6.61 -15.60 -10.46
C MET A 337 -8.13 -15.47 -10.38
N ASN A 338 -8.70 -14.60 -11.21
CA ASN A 338 -10.15 -14.41 -11.25
C ASN A 338 -10.87 -15.71 -11.66
N SER A 339 -10.40 -16.41 -12.71
CA SER A 339 -11.02 -17.65 -13.18
C SER A 339 -10.81 -18.85 -12.23
N ARG A 340 -9.72 -18.86 -11.44
CA ARG A 340 -9.38 -19.98 -10.54
C ARG A 340 -9.94 -19.82 -9.13
N GLU A 341 -9.84 -18.62 -8.58
CA GLU A 341 -10.16 -18.35 -7.18
C GLU A 341 -11.33 -17.35 -7.01
N GLY A 342 -11.85 -16.79 -8.10
CA GLY A 342 -12.93 -15.79 -8.05
C GLY A 342 -12.47 -14.43 -7.49
N LEU A 343 -11.15 -14.18 -7.45
CA LEU A 343 -10.59 -12.96 -6.88
C LEU A 343 -10.27 -11.94 -7.97
N PHE A 344 -11.07 -10.88 -8.03
CA PHE A 344 -10.83 -9.78 -8.96
C PHE A 344 -9.76 -8.82 -8.43
N MET A 345 -8.51 -9.20 -8.62
CA MET A 345 -7.35 -8.43 -8.20
C MET A 345 -7.08 -7.24 -9.14
N SER A 346 -6.42 -6.21 -8.61
CA SER A 346 -5.82 -5.17 -9.45
C SER A 346 -4.60 -5.72 -10.22
N PRO A 347 -4.15 -5.10 -11.32
CA PRO A 347 -2.94 -5.52 -12.02
C PRO A 347 -1.70 -5.49 -11.12
N GLU A 348 -1.59 -4.53 -10.20
CA GLU A 348 -0.54 -4.47 -9.20
C GLU A 348 -0.58 -5.68 -8.25
N GLY A 349 -1.80 -6.07 -7.82
CA GLY A 349 -2.00 -7.25 -6.97
C GLY A 349 -1.63 -8.54 -7.73
N ALA A 350 -2.07 -8.67 -8.97
CA ALA A 350 -1.75 -9.82 -9.83
C ALA A 350 -0.24 -9.96 -10.09
N ALA A 351 0.48 -8.85 -10.22
CA ALA A 351 1.93 -8.85 -10.37
C ALA A 351 2.63 -9.57 -9.20
N THR A 352 2.09 -9.51 -7.97
CA THR A 352 2.70 -10.23 -6.83
C THR A 352 2.59 -11.75 -6.98
N VAL A 353 1.49 -12.25 -7.52
CA VAL A 353 1.32 -13.68 -7.79
C VAL A 353 2.22 -14.13 -8.95
N ALA A 354 2.35 -13.31 -9.99
CA ALA A 354 3.33 -13.57 -11.06
C ALA A 354 4.76 -13.63 -10.52
N ALA A 355 5.11 -12.74 -9.58
CA ALA A 355 6.40 -12.75 -8.90
C ALA A 355 6.62 -14.04 -8.07
N VAL A 356 5.58 -14.59 -7.40
CA VAL A 356 5.68 -15.90 -6.73
C VAL A 356 6.09 -16.99 -7.73
N ARG A 357 5.43 -17.06 -8.89
CA ARG A 357 5.81 -18.04 -9.94
C ARG A 357 7.27 -17.91 -10.37
N ARG A 358 7.76 -16.69 -10.53
CA ARG A 358 9.16 -16.43 -10.87
C ARG A 358 10.08 -16.92 -9.75
N MET A 359 9.82 -16.56 -8.50
CA MET A 359 10.63 -16.95 -7.34
C MET A 359 10.65 -18.48 -7.12
N VAL A 360 9.58 -19.19 -7.44
CA VAL A 360 9.57 -20.67 -7.42
C VAL A 360 10.45 -21.25 -8.51
N ARG A 361 10.36 -20.72 -9.75
CA ARG A 361 11.25 -21.16 -10.85
C ARG A 361 12.74 -20.93 -10.55
N GLU A 362 13.05 -19.87 -9.80
CA GLU A 362 14.41 -19.51 -9.38
C GLU A 362 14.85 -20.23 -8.08
N GLY A 363 14.03 -21.12 -7.52
CA GLY A 363 14.33 -21.88 -6.31
C GLY A 363 14.34 -21.05 -5.01
N GLN A 364 13.80 -19.85 -5.02
CA GLN A 364 13.73 -18.96 -3.85
C GLN A 364 12.54 -19.24 -2.94
N LEU A 365 11.48 -19.83 -3.48
CA LEU A 365 10.30 -20.33 -2.81
C LEU A 365 10.03 -21.77 -3.27
N GLY A 366 9.28 -22.55 -2.49
CA GLY A 366 8.97 -23.94 -2.82
C GLY A 366 7.83 -24.54 -2.02
N PRO A 367 7.63 -25.88 -2.10
CA PRO A 367 6.47 -26.57 -1.55
C PRO A 367 6.28 -26.45 -0.03
N ALA A 368 7.30 -26.05 0.71
CA ALA A 368 7.17 -25.79 2.16
C ALA A 368 6.88 -24.31 2.48
N SER A 369 6.93 -23.42 1.49
CA SER A 369 6.82 -21.99 1.73
C SER A 369 5.39 -21.56 2.02
N ARG A 370 5.21 -20.76 3.08
CA ARG A 370 3.99 -20.02 3.43
C ARG A 370 4.11 -18.59 2.94
N VAL A 371 3.32 -18.21 1.95
CA VAL A 371 3.47 -16.95 1.22
C VAL A 371 2.21 -16.11 1.33
N VAL A 372 2.39 -14.83 1.62
CA VAL A 372 1.32 -13.82 1.56
C VAL A 372 1.59 -12.88 0.40
N VAL A 373 0.61 -12.68 -0.46
CA VAL A 373 0.63 -11.67 -1.52
C VAL A 373 -0.42 -10.60 -1.24
N PHE A 374 -0.14 -9.36 -1.63
CA PHE A 374 -1.08 -8.27 -1.47
C PHE A 374 -1.88 -7.98 -2.73
N ASN A 375 -3.21 -7.91 -2.59
CA ASN A 375 -4.07 -7.18 -3.52
C ASN A 375 -4.29 -5.77 -2.98
N THR A 376 -3.55 -4.78 -3.47
CA THR A 376 -3.55 -3.41 -2.92
C THR A 376 -4.72 -2.54 -3.34
N ALA A 377 -5.51 -3.00 -4.33
CA ALA A 377 -6.72 -2.34 -4.79
C ALA A 377 -7.71 -3.37 -5.35
N THR A 378 -9.00 -3.05 -5.33
CA THR A 378 -9.99 -3.86 -6.04
C THR A 378 -9.80 -3.79 -7.56
N GLY A 379 -9.97 -4.92 -8.26
CA GLY A 379 -9.99 -4.99 -9.72
C GLY A 379 -11.08 -4.14 -10.38
N LEU A 380 -12.15 -3.82 -9.64
CA LEU A 380 -13.22 -2.93 -10.10
C LEU A 380 -12.73 -1.52 -10.50
N ARG A 381 -11.53 -1.14 -10.13
CA ARG A 381 -10.89 0.12 -10.56
C ARG A 381 -10.31 0.04 -11.98
N TYR A 382 -10.26 -1.16 -12.58
CA TYR A 382 -9.64 -1.48 -13.86
C TYR A 382 -10.60 -2.22 -14.81
N PRO A 383 -11.88 -1.80 -14.95
CA PRO A 383 -12.85 -2.53 -15.76
C PRO A 383 -12.43 -2.65 -17.23
N HIS A 384 -11.72 -1.63 -17.76
CA HIS A 384 -11.20 -1.60 -19.12
C HIS A 384 -10.16 -2.69 -19.43
N LEU A 385 -9.60 -3.37 -18.43
CA LEU A 385 -8.69 -4.51 -18.62
C LEU A 385 -9.43 -5.85 -18.78
N MET A 386 -10.76 -5.84 -18.66
CA MET A 386 -11.62 -7.04 -18.72
C MET A 386 -12.46 -7.13 -19.99
N ASP A 387 -12.14 -6.37 -20.99
CA ASP A 387 -12.87 -6.40 -22.27
C ASP A 387 -12.68 -7.76 -22.98
N GLY A 388 -13.77 -8.26 -23.54
CA GLY A 388 -13.80 -9.51 -24.30
C GLY A 388 -15.06 -9.60 -25.18
N PRO A 389 -15.07 -10.47 -26.17
CA PRO A 389 -16.21 -10.65 -27.06
C PRO A 389 -17.37 -11.30 -26.30
N VAL A 390 -18.37 -10.51 -25.92
CA VAL A 390 -19.59 -11.01 -25.28
C VAL A 390 -20.73 -10.98 -26.33
N PRO A 391 -21.45 -12.09 -26.55
CA PRO A 391 -22.59 -12.09 -27.48
C PRO A 391 -23.70 -11.17 -26.97
N VAL A 392 -24.27 -10.38 -27.89
CA VAL A 392 -25.50 -9.63 -27.63
C VAL A 392 -26.64 -10.40 -28.28
N VAL A 393 -27.55 -10.94 -27.46
CA VAL A 393 -28.72 -11.67 -27.94
C VAL A 393 -29.92 -10.74 -27.93
N PRO A 394 -30.69 -10.64 -29.07
CA PRO A 394 -31.91 -9.86 -29.11
C PRO A 394 -32.94 -10.32 -28.07
N GLY A 395 -33.73 -9.38 -27.53
CA GLY A 395 -34.70 -9.69 -26.47
C GLY A 395 -35.79 -10.67 -26.83
N ASP A 396 -36.09 -10.78 -28.15
CA ASP A 396 -37.03 -11.74 -28.75
C ASP A 396 -36.33 -12.99 -29.36
N GLY A 397 -35.00 -13.07 -29.19
CA GLY A 397 -34.17 -14.17 -29.66
C GLY A 397 -33.97 -15.29 -28.60
N ALA A 398 -33.14 -16.26 -28.95
CA ALA A 398 -32.74 -17.36 -28.09
C ALA A 398 -31.23 -17.34 -27.84
N ILE A 399 -30.80 -17.85 -26.69
CA ILE A 399 -29.38 -18.17 -26.45
C ILE A 399 -29.10 -19.48 -27.15
N ASP A 400 -28.76 -19.40 -28.43
CA ASP A 400 -28.46 -20.54 -29.27
C ASP A 400 -27.01 -21.05 -29.13
N ASP A 401 -26.69 -22.17 -29.81
CA ASP A 401 -25.36 -22.76 -29.73
C ASP A 401 -24.25 -21.82 -30.23
N ALA A 402 -24.55 -20.90 -31.13
CA ALA A 402 -23.59 -19.92 -31.63
C ALA A 402 -23.26 -18.88 -30.54
N ALA A 403 -24.28 -18.35 -29.86
CA ALA A 403 -24.11 -17.45 -28.71
C ALA A 403 -23.36 -18.13 -27.57
N VAL A 404 -23.69 -19.41 -27.25
CA VAL A 404 -22.97 -20.20 -26.25
C VAL A 404 -21.49 -20.37 -26.62
N ALA A 405 -21.22 -20.74 -27.88
CA ALA A 405 -19.84 -20.90 -28.38
C ALA A 405 -19.06 -19.58 -28.38
N GLN A 406 -19.70 -18.45 -28.68
CA GLN A 406 -19.07 -17.13 -28.59
C GLN A 406 -18.75 -16.75 -27.13
N ALA A 407 -19.70 -16.97 -26.22
CA ALA A 407 -19.50 -16.70 -24.79
C ALA A 407 -18.39 -17.59 -24.20
N ALA A 408 -18.27 -18.85 -24.66
CA ALA A 408 -17.19 -19.75 -24.21
C ALA A 408 -15.80 -19.26 -24.66
N ARG A 409 -15.66 -18.67 -25.84
CA ARG A 409 -14.40 -18.10 -26.36
C ARG A 409 -13.95 -16.87 -25.56
N ALA A 410 -14.86 -16.13 -24.94
CA ALA A 410 -14.53 -14.98 -24.09
C ALA A 410 -13.82 -15.36 -22.77
N ARG A 411 -13.77 -16.66 -22.43
CA ARG A 411 -13.12 -17.17 -21.20
C ARG A 411 -11.65 -17.53 -21.40
N GLY A 412 -11.11 -17.43 -22.60
CA GLY A 412 -9.73 -17.83 -22.99
C GLY A 412 -8.65 -16.75 -22.71
#